data_e013d01aca0d28e2d6a0bec7fdf15d6e
#
_entry.id   e013d01aca0d28e2d6a0bec7fdf15d6e
#
_cell.length_a   1.000
_cell.length_b   1.000
_cell.length_c   1.000
_cell.angle_alpha   90.00
_cell.angle_beta   90.00
_cell.angle_gamma   90.00
#
_symmetry.space_group_name_H-M   'P 1'
#
loop_
_entity.id
_entity.type
_entity.pdbx_description
1 polymer ?
#
loop_
_entity_poly.entity_id
_entity_poly.type
_entity_poly.pdbx_seq_one_letter_code
_entity_poly.pdbx_strand_id
1 'polypeptide(L)'
;MKRLRAVFPGFACLFCLACLPVRAQESQFLPEVDAHLTLNSTFRVFLQAKDDREGGDPHQFAIGPSLQIYVKPLIKLKKVSTFNLDDSKSRFLVLETGYRYITAPNAPWETRLIEAATSNFPLQAGFFLSDRNRVDLDWKNDIFSWRYRNKLSLERTFVIRSYHFIPYVAAEPFYESQYSKWSTTSLYAGSLFPIGKHVQFNAYFEHDNNTGKHPNQQVSSAGLAMNLYFSLQKK
;
A
#
# COMPACT_ATOMS: atom_id res chain seq x y z
N MET A 1 -4.76 -35.76 -20.96
CA MET A 1 -4.23 -35.53 -19.61
C MET A 1 -2.67 -35.51 -19.61
N LYS A 2 -2.00 -34.49 -20.15
CA LYS A 2 -0.53 -34.33 -20.09
C LYS A 2 -0.19 -32.89 -20.44
N ARG A 3 -0.33 -31.93 -19.51
CA ARG A 3 0.27 -30.55 -19.62
C ARG A 3 0.26 -29.79 -18.29
N LEU A 4 0.58 -30.45 -17.15
CA LEU A 4 0.59 -29.77 -15.83
C LEU A 4 1.95 -29.83 -15.12
N ARG A 5 3.05 -30.15 -15.81
CA ARG A 5 4.35 -30.36 -15.15
C ARG A 5 5.39 -29.26 -15.29
N ALA A 6 5.10 -28.15 -15.96
CA ALA A 6 6.13 -27.15 -16.30
C ALA A 6 6.04 -25.81 -15.54
N VAL A 7 5.11 -25.61 -14.61
CA VAL A 7 4.89 -24.30 -13.97
C VAL A 7 5.49 -24.21 -12.56
N PHE A 8 5.85 -25.34 -11.95
CA PHE A 8 6.29 -25.38 -10.54
C PHE A 8 7.75 -24.96 -10.23
N PRO A 9 8.77 -25.11 -11.09
CA PRO A 9 10.13 -24.72 -10.74
C PRO A 9 10.36 -23.21 -10.67
N GLY A 10 9.61 -22.40 -11.44
CA GLY A 10 9.79 -20.95 -11.45
C GLY A 10 9.28 -20.24 -10.18
N PHE A 11 8.29 -20.84 -9.49
CA PHE A 11 7.71 -20.22 -8.28
C PHE A 11 8.59 -20.46 -7.03
N ALA A 12 9.28 -21.60 -6.97
CA ALA A 12 10.21 -21.89 -5.89
C ALA A 12 11.43 -20.95 -5.92
N CYS A 13 11.91 -20.56 -7.10
CA CYS A 13 13.02 -19.60 -7.22
C CYS A 13 12.66 -18.18 -6.78
N LEU A 14 11.41 -17.72 -7.01
CA LEU A 14 11.00 -16.39 -6.54
C LEU A 14 10.88 -16.33 -5.02
N PHE A 15 10.45 -17.43 -4.39
CA PHE A 15 10.37 -17.50 -2.93
C PHE A 15 11.75 -17.62 -2.25
N CYS A 16 12.72 -18.25 -2.91
CA CYS A 16 14.10 -18.34 -2.41
C CYS A 16 14.85 -17.02 -2.47
N LEU A 17 14.54 -16.13 -3.43
CA LEU A 17 15.13 -14.79 -3.50
C LEU A 17 14.65 -13.86 -2.37
N ALA A 18 13.46 -14.12 -1.81
CA ALA A 18 12.96 -13.39 -0.64
C ALA A 18 13.60 -13.82 0.68
N CYS A 19 14.33 -14.94 0.70
CA CYS A 19 15.01 -15.48 1.89
C CYS A 19 16.49 -15.10 2.00
N LEU A 20 16.99 -14.16 1.17
CA LEU A 20 18.30 -13.59 1.42
C LEU A 20 18.25 -12.87 2.78
N PRO A 21 19.18 -13.15 3.72
CA PRO A 21 19.22 -12.46 5.00
C PRO A 21 19.57 -10.99 4.73
N VAL A 22 18.56 -10.17 4.51
CA VAL A 22 18.72 -8.72 4.54
C VAL A 22 19.02 -8.39 6.00
N ARG A 23 20.25 -8.00 6.29
CA ARG A 23 20.63 -7.54 7.63
C ARG A 23 20.01 -6.15 7.82
N ALA A 24 18.76 -6.12 8.30
CA ALA A 24 18.15 -4.91 8.80
C ALA A 24 18.78 -4.55 10.15
N GLN A 25 18.94 -3.27 10.41
CA GLN A 25 19.35 -2.78 11.72
C GLN A 25 18.19 -2.85 12.71
N GLU A 26 16.96 -2.72 12.19
CA GLU A 26 15.72 -2.70 12.97
C GLU A 26 14.67 -3.60 12.32
N SER A 27 13.81 -4.17 13.15
CA SER A 27 12.67 -5.00 12.71
C SER A 27 11.38 -4.44 13.27
N GLN A 28 10.37 -4.28 12.42
CA GLN A 28 9.07 -3.72 12.80
C GLN A 28 7.92 -4.65 12.42
N PHE A 29 6.81 -4.52 13.16
CA PHE A 29 5.52 -5.11 12.82
C PHE A 29 4.49 -4.01 12.62
N LEU A 30 3.76 -4.05 11.51
CA LEU A 30 2.86 -2.99 11.04
C LEU A 30 1.42 -3.50 10.92
N PRO A 31 0.66 -3.62 12.04
CA PRO A 31 -0.76 -3.90 11.98
C PRO A 31 -1.54 -2.67 11.50
N GLU A 32 -2.49 -2.90 10.58
CA GLU A 32 -3.29 -1.83 9.98
C GLU A 32 -4.74 -2.28 9.79
N VAL A 33 -5.68 -1.36 9.96
CA VAL A 33 -7.09 -1.56 9.65
C VAL A 33 -7.58 -0.38 8.80
N ASP A 34 -8.12 -0.71 7.62
CA ASP A 34 -8.71 0.24 6.69
C ASP A 34 -10.19 -0.06 6.48
N ALA A 35 -11.06 0.89 6.79
CA ALA A 35 -12.50 0.79 6.55
C ALA A 35 -12.91 1.71 5.39
N HIS A 36 -13.32 1.12 4.27
CA HIS A 36 -13.69 1.82 3.04
C HIS A 36 -15.21 1.86 2.88
N LEU A 37 -15.78 3.04 2.62
CA LEU A 37 -17.19 3.23 2.34
C LEU A 37 -17.37 3.94 0.99
N THR A 38 -17.80 3.20 -0.02
CA THR A 38 -18.16 3.75 -1.33
C THR A 38 -19.52 4.43 -1.23
N LEU A 39 -19.54 5.76 -1.33
CA LEU A 39 -20.75 6.58 -1.24
C LEU A 39 -21.56 6.53 -2.54
N ASN A 40 -20.86 6.71 -3.66
CA ASN A 40 -21.44 6.69 -5.00
C ASN A 40 -20.37 6.35 -6.06
N SER A 41 -20.70 6.47 -7.34
CA SER A 41 -19.78 6.17 -8.45
C SER A 41 -18.55 7.09 -8.53
N THR A 42 -18.51 8.17 -7.77
CA THR A 42 -17.47 9.21 -7.81
C THR A 42 -16.70 9.33 -6.50
N PHE A 43 -17.36 9.07 -5.36
CA PHE A 43 -16.78 9.34 -4.04
C PHE A 43 -16.71 8.08 -3.18
N ARG A 44 -15.55 7.89 -2.54
CA ARG A 44 -15.31 6.91 -1.49
C ARG A 44 -14.61 7.57 -0.32
N VAL A 45 -15.08 7.29 0.88
CA VAL A 45 -14.39 7.68 2.13
C VAL A 45 -13.72 6.44 2.70
N PHE A 46 -12.57 6.60 3.32
CA PHE A 46 -12.01 5.54 4.13
C PHE A 46 -11.37 6.10 5.41
N LEU A 47 -11.37 5.27 6.43
CA LEU A 47 -10.71 5.50 7.70
C LEU A 47 -9.57 4.51 7.82
N GLN A 48 -8.37 5.00 8.08
CA GLN A 48 -7.18 4.20 8.32
C GLN A 48 -6.75 4.29 9.78
N ALA A 49 -6.38 3.16 10.37
CA ALA A 49 -5.69 3.10 11.65
C ALA A 49 -4.49 2.16 11.48
N LYS A 50 -3.29 2.66 11.73
CA LYS A 50 -2.03 1.93 11.60
C LYS A 50 -1.23 2.06 12.88
N ASP A 51 -0.69 0.94 13.37
CA ASP A 51 0.18 0.87 14.54
C ASP A 51 1.54 0.31 14.10
N ASP A 52 2.60 1.08 14.29
CA ASP A 52 3.96 0.64 13.98
C ASP A 52 4.61 0.20 15.30
N ARG A 53 5.15 -1.02 15.33
CA ARG A 53 5.77 -1.62 16.51
C ARG A 53 7.20 -2.04 16.21
N GLU A 54 8.12 -1.63 17.05
CA GLU A 54 9.53 -2.00 16.98
C GLU A 54 9.90 -2.90 18.16
N GLY A 55 10.44 -4.09 17.86
CA GLY A 55 10.75 -5.07 18.91
C GLY A 55 9.56 -5.54 19.74
N GLY A 56 8.31 -5.26 19.30
CA GLY A 56 7.08 -5.52 20.03
C GLY A 56 6.52 -4.32 20.78
N ASP A 57 7.32 -3.29 21.02
CA ASP A 57 6.89 -2.06 21.70
C ASP A 57 6.22 -1.08 20.71
N PRO A 58 5.23 -0.28 21.17
CA PRO A 58 4.62 0.76 20.34
C PRO A 58 5.65 1.79 19.88
N HIS A 59 5.80 1.97 18.58
CA HIS A 59 6.70 2.97 18.00
C HIS A 59 5.93 4.19 17.50
N GLN A 60 4.85 3.98 16.73
CA GLN A 60 4.02 5.06 16.20
C GLN A 60 2.60 4.54 15.94
N PHE A 61 1.60 5.37 16.24
CA PHE A 61 0.21 5.13 15.89
C PHE A 61 -0.31 6.27 15.01
N ALA A 62 -0.95 5.94 13.90
CA ALA A 62 -1.54 6.90 12.96
C ALA A 62 -3.01 6.56 12.70
N ILE A 63 -3.89 7.56 12.80
CA ILE A 63 -5.32 7.40 12.50
C ILE A 63 -5.85 8.61 11.73
N GLY A 64 -6.77 8.38 10.81
CA GLY A 64 -7.49 9.48 10.17
C GLY A 64 -8.26 9.11 8.92
N PRO A 65 -9.18 10.00 8.51
CA PRO A 65 -10.00 9.83 7.32
C PRO A 65 -9.29 10.24 6.04
N SER A 66 -9.77 9.70 4.91
CA SER A 66 -9.45 10.18 3.56
C SER A 66 -10.71 10.14 2.69
N LEU A 67 -10.77 11.08 1.75
CA LEU A 67 -11.75 11.13 0.67
C LEU A 67 -11.05 10.76 -0.63
N GLN A 68 -11.61 9.81 -1.35
CA GLN A 68 -11.17 9.45 -2.69
C GLN A 68 -12.21 9.87 -3.72
N ILE A 69 -11.72 10.43 -4.82
CA ILE A 69 -12.50 10.93 -5.93
C ILE A 69 -12.14 10.11 -7.17
N TYR A 70 -13.11 9.38 -7.70
CA TYR A 70 -12.96 8.61 -8.93
C TYR A 70 -13.15 9.50 -10.14
N VAL A 71 -12.08 9.80 -10.83
CA VAL A 71 -12.14 10.62 -12.04
C VAL A 71 -12.78 9.80 -13.17
N LYS A 72 -13.76 10.38 -13.86
CA LYS A 72 -14.37 9.72 -15.03
C LYS A 72 -13.30 9.51 -16.09
N PRO A 73 -13.13 8.30 -16.61
CA PRO A 73 -12.08 8.03 -17.57
C PRO A 73 -12.33 8.78 -18.86
N LEU A 74 -11.35 9.55 -19.30
CA LEU A 74 -11.29 10.13 -20.65
C LEU A 74 -11.07 9.03 -21.71
N ILE A 75 -10.45 7.93 -21.29
CA ILE A 75 -10.15 6.74 -22.13
C ILE A 75 -10.88 5.54 -21.50
N LYS A 76 -11.68 4.85 -22.27
CA LYS A 76 -12.31 3.59 -21.85
C LYS A 76 -11.26 2.49 -21.85
N LEU A 77 -10.70 2.17 -20.69
CA LEU A 77 -9.86 1.00 -20.53
C LEU A 77 -10.69 -0.28 -20.65
N LYS A 78 -10.12 -1.29 -21.29
CA LYS A 78 -10.74 -2.62 -21.35
C LYS A 78 -10.86 -3.13 -19.90
N LYS A 79 -12.11 -3.42 -19.49
CA LYS A 79 -12.38 -3.89 -18.12
C LYS A 79 -11.69 -5.23 -17.91
N VAL A 80 -10.62 -5.24 -17.13
CA VAL A 80 -10.01 -6.48 -16.65
C VAL A 80 -10.80 -6.89 -15.41
N SER A 81 -11.32 -8.11 -15.41
CA SER A 81 -11.96 -8.68 -14.24
C SER A 81 -10.89 -8.86 -13.15
N THR A 82 -10.83 -7.93 -12.23
CA THR A 82 -10.02 -8.08 -11.03
C THR A 82 -10.94 -8.65 -9.94
N PHE A 83 -10.55 -9.75 -9.32
CA PHE A 83 -11.23 -10.28 -8.12
C PHE A 83 -10.86 -9.48 -6.87
N ASN A 84 -10.18 -8.35 -7.03
CA ASN A 84 -9.86 -7.43 -5.97
C ASN A 84 -11.16 -6.77 -5.45
N LEU A 85 -11.33 -6.73 -4.14
CA LEU A 85 -12.48 -6.06 -3.51
C LEU A 85 -12.36 -4.54 -3.58
N ASP A 86 -11.17 -4.02 -3.82
CA ASP A 86 -10.92 -2.59 -4.01
C ASP A 86 -11.46 -2.12 -5.38
N ASP A 87 -12.64 -1.51 -5.38
CA ASP A 87 -13.29 -0.97 -6.57
C ASP A 87 -12.54 0.23 -7.20
N SER A 88 -11.66 0.90 -6.46
CA SER A 88 -10.82 1.97 -6.98
C SER A 88 -9.90 1.50 -8.11
N LYS A 89 -9.48 0.23 -8.07
CA LYS A 89 -8.65 -0.38 -9.11
C LYS A 89 -9.35 -0.53 -10.47
N SER A 90 -10.68 -0.44 -10.50
CA SER A 90 -11.46 -0.36 -11.74
C SER A 90 -11.45 1.04 -12.38
N ARG A 91 -10.84 2.03 -11.73
CA ARG A 91 -10.76 3.41 -12.16
C ARG A 91 -9.37 3.72 -12.67
N PHE A 92 -9.30 4.39 -13.82
CA PHE A 92 -8.00 4.81 -14.39
C PHE A 92 -7.27 5.78 -13.48
N LEU A 93 -7.97 6.79 -12.96
CA LEU A 93 -7.41 7.80 -12.10
C LEU A 93 -8.26 7.97 -10.84
N VAL A 94 -7.60 7.91 -9.69
CA VAL A 94 -8.18 8.16 -8.36
C VAL A 94 -7.39 9.27 -7.71
N LEU A 95 -8.07 10.34 -7.33
CA LEU A 95 -7.50 11.41 -6.49
C LEU A 95 -7.86 11.11 -5.03
N GLU A 96 -6.98 11.47 -4.13
CA GLU A 96 -7.17 11.29 -2.69
C GLU A 96 -6.73 12.54 -1.94
N THR A 97 -7.56 13.00 -1.01
CA THR A 97 -7.20 13.93 0.04
C THR A 97 -7.47 13.28 1.38
N GLY A 98 -6.54 13.41 2.34
CA GLY A 98 -6.65 12.73 3.61
C GLY A 98 -5.96 13.49 4.74
N TYR A 99 -6.36 13.18 5.95
CA TYR A 99 -5.76 13.71 7.17
C TYR A 99 -5.35 12.55 8.07
N ARG A 100 -4.20 12.69 8.74
CA ARG A 100 -3.73 11.74 9.77
C ARG A 100 -3.32 12.50 11.01
N TYR A 101 -3.76 11.98 12.14
CA TYR A 101 -3.24 12.30 13.46
C TYR A 101 -2.26 11.20 13.85
N ILE A 102 -1.05 11.57 14.22
CA ILE A 102 0.05 10.65 14.44
C ILE A 102 0.61 10.90 15.83
N THR A 103 0.75 9.83 16.60
CA THR A 103 1.32 9.85 17.95
C THR A 103 2.43 8.83 18.06
N ALA A 104 3.43 9.11 18.90
CA ALA A 104 4.49 8.19 19.27
C ALA A 104 4.81 8.35 20.77
N PRO A 105 5.23 7.28 21.46
CA PRO A 105 5.64 7.38 22.85
C PRO A 105 6.76 8.41 23.03
N ASN A 106 6.61 9.27 24.05
CA ASN A 106 7.60 10.30 24.39
C ASN A 106 7.96 11.28 23.25
N ALA A 107 7.11 11.41 22.25
CA ALA A 107 7.27 12.35 21.15
C ALA A 107 6.02 13.26 21.04
N PRO A 108 6.18 14.48 20.54
CA PRO A 108 5.05 15.34 20.26
C PRO A 108 4.19 14.72 19.14
N TRP A 109 2.88 14.98 19.21
CA TRP A 109 1.98 14.61 18.15
C TRP A 109 2.30 15.31 16.82
N GLU A 110 1.95 14.67 15.74
CA GLU A 110 2.11 15.16 14.38
C GLU A 110 0.78 15.14 13.66
N THR A 111 0.52 16.14 12.85
CA THR A 111 -0.59 16.13 11.90
C THR A 111 -0.05 16.08 10.47
N ARG A 112 -0.73 15.31 9.64
CA ARG A 112 -0.36 15.11 8.25
C ARG A 112 -1.56 15.30 7.35
N LEU A 113 -1.44 16.19 6.36
CA LEU A 113 -2.34 16.25 5.23
C LEU A 113 -1.75 15.42 4.09
N ILE A 114 -2.59 14.62 3.45
CA ILE A 114 -2.22 13.72 2.37
C ILE A 114 -2.93 14.16 1.10
N GLU A 115 -2.16 14.34 0.03
CA GLU A 115 -2.69 14.54 -1.31
C GLU A 115 -2.08 13.48 -2.24
N ALA A 116 -2.93 12.72 -2.95
CA ALA A 116 -2.43 11.69 -3.84
C ALA A 116 -3.24 11.56 -5.13
N ALA A 117 -2.55 11.07 -6.16
CA ALA A 117 -3.13 10.68 -7.43
C ALA A 117 -2.63 9.28 -7.78
N THR A 118 -3.56 8.35 -7.98
CA THR A 118 -3.24 6.96 -8.36
C THR A 118 -3.75 6.68 -9.76
N SER A 119 -2.85 6.30 -10.65
CA SER A 119 -3.17 5.84 -12.01
C SER A 119 -3.09 4.32 -12.09
N ASN A 120 -4.10 3.69 -12.68
CA ASN A 120 -4.27 2.26 -12.73
C ASN A 120 -4.27 1.76 -14.19
N PHE A 121 -3.40 0.78 -14.47
CA PHE A 121 -3.17 0.24 -15.81
C PHE A 121 -3.36 -1.27 -15.82
N PRO A 122 -4.49 -1.78 -16.33
CA PRO A 122 -4.65 -3.20 -16.58
C PRO A 122 -3.73 -3.61 -17.74
N LEU A 123 -2.86 -4.59 -17.50
CA LEU A 123 -1.91 -5.11 -18.46
C LEU A 123 -2.37 -6.45 -19.02
N GLN A 124 -1.63 -6.97 -20.01
CA GLN A 124 -1.88 -8.31 -20.56
C GLN A 124 -1.59 -9.42 -19.55
N ALA A 125 -2.08 -10.61 -19.80
CA ALA A 125 -1.88 -11.81 -18.97
C ALA A 125 -2.35 -11.68 -17.50
N GLY A 126 -3.32 -10.78 -17.21
CA GLY A 126 -3.87 -10.59 -15.88
C GLY A 126 -2.97 -9.81 -14.91
N PHE A 127 -1.92 -9.17 -15.42
CA PHE A 127 -1.13 -8.21 -14.63
C PHE A 127 -1.87 -6.89 -14.50
N PHE A 128 -1.60 -6.22 -13.39
CA PHE A 128 -2.14 -4.91 -13.11
C PHE A 128 -1.05 -4.02 -12.50
N LEU A 129 -0.84 -2.85 -13.11
CA LEU A 129 0.12 -1.86 -12.68
C LEU A 129 -0.62 -0.69 -12.06
N SER A 130 -0.18 -0.21 -10.90
CA SER A 130 -0.63 1.04 -10.32
C SER A 130 0.56 1.95 -10.01
N ASP A 131 0.40 3.23 -10.31
CA ASP A 131 1.36 4.29 -10.03
C ASP A 131 0.69 5.33 -9.13
N ARG A 132 1.13 5.43 -7.87
CA ARG A 132 0.61 6.37 -6.89
C ARG A 132 1.63 7.45 -6.60
N ASN A 133 1.30 8.67 -6.97
CA ASN A 133 2.02 9.87 -6.63
C ASN A 133 1.37 10.50 -5.40
N ARG A 134 2.13 10.74 -4.33
CA ARG A 134 1.61 11.25 -3.06
C ARG A 134 2.51 12.34 -2.49
N VAL A 135 1.89 13.38 -1.96
CA VAL A 135 2.52 14.42 -1.15
C VAL A 135 1.96 14.35 0.26
N ASP A 136 2.85 14.26 1.24
CA ASP A 136 2.54 14.39 2.66
C ASP A 136 2.99 15.77 3.12
N LEU A 137 2.10 16.53 3.75
CA LEU A 137 2.38 17.81 4.40
C LEU A 137 2.30 17.59 5.89
N ASP A 138 3.42 17.68 6.58
CA ASP A 138 3.59 17.30 7.98
C ASP A 138 3.81 18.54 8.86
N TRP A 139 3.09 18.61 9.99
CA TRP A 139 3.29 19.61 11.05
C TRP A 139 3.57 18.88 12.36
N LYS A 140 4.75 19.12 12.93
CA LYS A 140 5.19 18.57 14.19
C LYS A 140 5.88 19.66 15.01
N ASN A 141 5.34 20.00 16.22
CA ASN A 141 5.85 21.12 17.02
C ASN A 141 5.95 22.42 16.22
N ASP A 142 4.93 22.81 15.48
CA ASP A 142 4.91 24.00 14.61
C ASP A 142 5.98 24.00 13.50
N ILE A 143 6.75 22.93 13.36
CA ILE A 143 7.71 22.76 12.28
C ILE A 143 7.01 22.11 11.12
N PHE A 144 6.99 22.80 9.98
CA PHE A 144 6.45 22.28 8.73
C PHE A 144 7.53 21.52 7.96
N SER A 145 7.16 20.35 7.43
CA SER A 145 7.94 19.61 6.45
C SER A 145 7.01 18.99 5.41
N TRP A 146 7.55 18.60 4.29
CA TRP A 146 6.79 17.87 3.29
C TRP A 146 7.61 16.74 2.69
N ARG A 147 6.89 15.76 2.15
CA ARG A 147 7.47 14.56 1.58
C ARG A 147 6.71 14.18 0.32
N TYR A 148 7.43 13.96 -0.77
CA TYR A 148 6.87 13.38 -1.99
C TYR A 148 7.22 11.90 -2.05
N ARG A 149 6.25 11.08 -2.46
CA ARG A 149 6.37 9.64 -2.59
C ARG A 149 5.79 9.20 -3.92
N ASN A 150 6.50 8.31 -4.61
CA ASN A 150 5.97 7.65 -5.81
C ASN A 150 6.01 6.14 -5.60
N LYS A 151 4.84 5.49 -5.53
CA LYS A 151 4.73 4.04 -5.37
C LYS A 151 4.29 3.39 -6.66
N LEU A 152 5.20 2.65 -7.27
CA LEU A 152 4.91 1.79 -8.41
C LEU A 152 4.68 0.37 -7.92
N SER A 153 3.49 -0.20 -8.21
CA SER A 153 3.08 -1.53 -7.77
C SER A 153 2.64 -2.39 -8.95
N LEU A 154 3.14 -3.61 -9.01
CA LEU A 154 2.75 -4.63 -9.99
C LEU A 154 2.12 -5.80 -9.26
N GLU A 155 0.89 -6.15 -9.64
CA GLU A 155 0.15 -7.27 -9.07
C GLU A 155 -0.41 -8.21 -10.13
N ARG A 156 -0.74 -9.42 -9.72
CA ARG A 156 -1.43 -10.39 -10.58
C ARG A 156 -2.38 -11.26 -9.77
N THR A 157 -3.60 -11.41 -10.27
CA THR A 157 -4.57 -12.31 -9.65
C THR A 157 -4.29 -13.76 -10.02
N PHE A 158 -4.22 -14.63 -9.03
CA PHE A 158 -4.17 -16.08 -9.18
C PHE A 158 -5.42 -16.70 -8.60
N VAL A 159 -5.87 -17.77 -9.25
CA VAL A 159 -7.02 -18.56 -8.81
C VAL A 159 -6.57 -20.01 -8.63
N ILE A 160 -6.67 -20.50 -7.40
CA ILE A 160 -6.40 -21.91 -7.07
C ILE A 160 -7.69 -22.52 -6.52
N ARG A 161 -8.34 -23.36 -7.32
CA ARG A 161 -9.68 -23.87 -7.04
C ARG A 161 -10.69 -22.72 -6.89
N SER A 162 -11.24 -22.51 -5.68
CA SER A 162 -12.17 -21.42 -5.37
C SER A 162 -11.51 -20.23 -4.65
N TYR A 163 -10.22 -20.30 -4.37
CA TYR A 163 -9.49 -19.24 -3.66
C TYR A 163 -8.82 -18.29 -4.63
N HIS A 164 -8.93 -17.01 -4.34
CA HIS A 164 -8.26 -15.95 -5.07
C HIS A 164 -7.19 -15.36 -4.16
N PHE A 165 -5.98 -15.16 -4.69
CA PHE A 165 -4.96 -14.40 -4.02
C PHE A 165 -4.23 -13.53 -5.04
N ILE A 166 -3.73 -12.39 -4.59
CA ILE A 166 -3.20 -11.36 -5.48
C ILE A 166 -1.80 -10.97 -4.96
N PRO A 167 -0.76 -11.73 -5.33
CA PRO A 167 0.61 -11.33 -5.01
C PRO A 167 0.98 -10.06 -5.75
N TYR A 168 1.80 -9.23 -5.08
CA TYR A 168 2.31 -8.01 -5.63
C TYR A 168 3.75 -7.73 -5.18
N VAL A 169 4.41 -6.89 -5.96
CA VAL A 169 5.67 -6.24 -5.60
C VAL A 169 5.51 -4.74 -5.83
N ALA A 170 6.18 -3.93 -5.02
CA ALA A 170 6.18 -2.49 -5.23
C ALA A 170 7.52 -1.87 -4.81
N ALA A 171 7.81 -0.70 -5.40
CA ALA A 171 8.92 0.15 -5.01
C ALA A 171 8.39 1.56 -4.77
N GLU A 172 8.88 2.22 -3.71
CA GLU A 172 8.44 3.54 -3.30
C GLU A 172 9.63 4.41 -2.87
N PRO A 173 10.21 5.24 -3.74
CA PRO A 173 11.17 6.26 -3.37
C PRO A 173 10.49 7.47 -2.73
N PHE A 174 11.19 8.11 -1.78
CA PHE A 174 10.74 9.29 -1.02
C PHE A 174 11.72 10.45 -1.20
N TYR A 175 11.21 11.60 -1.60
CA TYR A 175 11.91 12.87 -1.49
C TYR A 175 11.43 13.58 -0.22
N GLU A 176 12.34 13.95 0.65
CA GLU A 176 12.02 14.60 1.94
C GLU A 176 12.63 16.00 2.01
N SER A 177 11.76 16.99 2.24
CA SER A 177 12.17 18.41 2.31
C SER A 177 13.19 18.68 3.43
N GLN A 178 13.08 17.97 4.56
CA GLN A 178 14.01 18.10 5.69
C GLN A 178 15.45 17.73 5.33
N TYR A 179 15.66 16.86 4.34
CA TYR A 179 16.99 16.48 3.86
C TYR A 179 17.31 17.08 2.49
N SER A 180 16.32 17.69 1.81
CA SER A 180 16.40 18.22 0.45
C SER A 180 16.95 17.22 -0.57
N LYS A 181 16.58 15.93 -0.41
CA LYS A 181 17.02 14.83 -1.29
C LYS A 181 16.04 13.65 -1.29
N TRP A 182 16.26 12.73 -2.24
CA TRP A 182 15.69 11.39 -2.17
C TRP A 182 16.38 10.63 -1.04
N SER A 183 15.66 10.43 0.05
CA SER A 183 16.24 9.97 1.31
C SER A 183 15.90 8.52 1.62
N THR A 184 14.74 8.05 1.22
CA THR A 184 14.27 6.70 1.53
C THR A 184 13.82 5.98 0.27
N THR A 185 14.04 4.69 0.22
CA THR A 185 13.46 3.80 -0.77
C THR A 185 12.90 2.58 -0.06
N SER A 186 11.59 2.37 -0.21
CA SER A 186 10.89 1.19 0.33
C SER A 186 10.63 0.17 -0.78
N LEU A 187 10.93 -1.08 -0.51
CA LEU A 187 10.63 -2.22 -1.37
C LEU A 187 9.59 -3.11 -0.68
N TYR A 188 8.55 -3.48 -1.41
CA TYR A 188 7.45 -4.29 -0.89
C TYR A 188 7.33 -5.60 -1.66
N ALA A 189 7.01 -6.66 -0.93
CA ALA A 189 6.53 -7.93 -1.49
C ALA A 189 5.39 -8.44 -0.61
N GLY A 190 4.24 -8.73 -1.20
CA GLY A 190 3.08 -9.12 -0.41
C GLY A 190 2.02 -9.84 -1.22
N SER A 191 0.90 -10.12 -0.57
CA SER A 191 -0.28 -10.70 -1.21
C SER A 191 -1.56 -10.24 -0.54
N LEU A 192 -2.57 -9.97 -1.38
CA LEU A 192 -3.93 -9.68 -0.94
C LEU A 192 -4.75 -10.97 -0.96
N PHE A 193 -5.54 -11.18 0.09
CA PHE A 193 -6.39 -12.34 0.30
C PHE A 193 -7.85 -11.89 0.50
N PRO A 194 -8.66 -11.82 -0.58
CA PRO A 194 -10.07 -11.50 -0.44
C PRO A 194 -10.81 -12.63 0.31
N ILE A 195 -11.57 -12.27 1.35
CA ILE A 195 -12.40 -13.19 2.14
C ILE A 195 -13.85 -12.73 2.08
N GLY A 196 -14.68 -13.48 1.36
CA GLY A 196 -16.07 -13.12 1.13
C GLY A 196 -16.20 -11.85 0.27
N LYS A 197 -17.12 -10.95 0.65
CA LYS A 197 -17.46 -9.76 -0.16
C LYS A 197 -17.00 -8.43 0.44
N HIS A 198 -16.51 -8.46 1.68
CA HIS A 198 -16.28 -7.24 2.45
C HIS A 198 -14.91 -7.17 3.09
N VAL A 199 -14.19 -8.29 3.21
CA VAL A 199 -12.93 -8.35 3.95
C VAL A 199 -11.80 -8.77 3.02
N GLN A 200 -10.69 -8.06 3.06
CA GLN A 200 -9.47 -8.43 2.35
C GLN A 200 -8.28 -8.24 3.30
N PHE A 201 -7.53 -9.29 3.52
CA PHE A 201 -6.26 -9.20 4.22
C PHE A 201 -5.14 -8.89 3.25
N ASN A 202 -4.17 -8.10 3.70
CA ASN A 202 -2.93 -7.83 3.02
C ASN A 202 -1.77 -8.20 3.95
N ALA A 203 -1.04 -9.23 3.61
CA ALA A 203 0.18 -9.60 4.29
C ALA A 203 1.37 -9.22 3.42
N TYR A 204 2.32 -8.47 3.98
CA TYR A 204 3.45 -7.99 3.21
C TYR A 204 4.73 -7.89 4.04
N PHE A 205 5.83 -7.90 3.33
CA PHE A 205 7.15 -7.53 3.80
C PHE A 205 7.52 -6.19 3.17
N GLU A 206 8.14 -5.32 3.96
CA GLU A 206 8.66 -4.02 3.55
C GLU A 206 10.11 -3.91 3.98
N HIS A 207 10.95 -3.41 3.11
CA HIS A 207 12.34 -3.11 3.39
C HIS A 207 12.65 -1.68 3.02
N ASP A 208 13.00 -0.89 4.02
CA ASP A 208 13.36 0.51 3.91
C ASP A 208 14.86 0.71 3.95
N ASN A 209 15.38 1.45 2.99
CA ASN A 209 16.73 1.97 3.00
C ASN A 209 16.67 3.49 3.14
N ASN A 210 16.96 4.00 4.33
CA ASN A 210 16.94 5.42 4.64
C ASN A 210 18.35 6.01 4.67
N THR A 211 18.66 6.83 3.67
CA THR A 211 19.93 7.54 3.50
C THR A 211 19.86 8.99 3.98
N GLY A 212 18.71 9.44 4.50
CA GLY A 212 18.52 10.75 5.13
C GLY A 212 19.24 10.85 6.45
N LYS A 213 19.30 9.74 7.18
CA LYS A 213 19.99 9.64 8.47
C LYS A 213 21.47 9.25 8.29
N HIS A 214 22.29 9.56 9.26
CA HIS A 214 23.70 9.17 9.33
C HIS A 214 23.99 8.52 10.69
N PRO A 215 24.41 7.23 10.71
CA PRO A 215 24.61 6.32 9.57
C PRO A 215 23.29 5.96 8.87
N ASN A 216 23.36 5.47 7.62
CA ASN A 216 22.20 4.98 6.89
C ASN A 216 21.46 3.93 7.72
N GLN A 217 20.14 4.06 7.78
CA GLN A 217 19.28 3.15 8.53
C GLN A 217 18.57 2.20 7.56
N GLN A 218 18.59 0.91 7.88
CA GLN A 218 17.84 -0.13 7.16
C GLN A 218 16.83 -0.75 8.13
N VAL A 219 15.56 -0.70 7.73
CA VAL A 219 14.45 -1.24 8.51
C VAL A 219 13.75 -2.33 7.70
N SER A 220 13.49 -3.48 8.32
CA SER A 220 12.68 -4.52 7.72
C SER A 220 11.40 -4.71 8.53
N SER A 221 10.27 -4.65 7.85
CA SER A 221 8.96 -4.68 8.48
C SER A 221 8.11 -5.82 7.93
N ALA A 222 7.35 -6.47 8.80
CA ALA A 222 6.26 -7.34 8.42
C ALA A 222 4.94 -6.60 8.65
N GLY A 223 4.12 -6.49 7.62
CA GLY A 223 2.83 -5.80 7.70
C GLY A 223 1.66 -6.75 7.56
N LEU A 224 0.61 -6.47 8.31
CA LEU A 224 -0.69 -7.14 8.20
C LEU A 224 -1.80 -6.10 8.23
N ALA A 225 -2.41 -5.84 7.07
CA ALA A 225 -3.53 -4.93 6.97
C ALA A 225 -4.85 -5.69 6.76
N MET A 226 -5.91 -5.25 7.44
CA MET A 226 -7.27 -5.70 7.23
C MET A 226 -8.07 -4.59 6.56
N ASN A 227 -8.50 -4.83 5.34
CA ASN A 227 -9.30 -3.90 4.57
C ASN A 227 -10.77 -4.33 4.62
N LEU A 228 -11.65 -3.42 5.02
CA LEU A 228 -13.09 -3.61 5.09
C LEU A 228 -13.78 -2.75 4.02
N TYR A 229 -14.58 -3.37 3.15
CA TYR A 229 -15.22 -2.69 2.02
C TYR A 229 -16.74 -2.70 2.16
N PHE A 230 -17.33 -1.50 2.19
CA PHE A 230 -18.77 -1.29 2.22
C PHE A 230 -19.21 -0.37 1.08
N SER A 231 -20.47 -0.47 0.66
CA SER A 231 -21.04 0.38 -0.39
C SER A 231 -22.47 0.76 -0.05
N LEU A 232 -22.79 2.04 -0.17
CA LEU A 232 -24.14 2.56 -0.09
C LEU A 232 -24.90 2.45 -1.42
N GLN A 233 -24.21 2.09 -2.51
CA GLN A 233 -24.85 1.88 -3.81
C GLN A 233 -25.70 0.60 -3.76
N LYS A 234 -27.00 0.75 -3.98
CA LYS A 234 -27.83 -0.41 -4.31
C LYS A 234 -27.38 -0.97 -5.67
N LYS A 235 -26.97 -2.23 -5.69
CA LYS A 235 -26.71 -2.96 -6.92
C LYS A 235 -28.00 -3.22 -7.66
#